data_9d3c1fa8875cf1599ecf688d9ac50e31
#
_entry.id   9d3c1fa8875cf1599ecf688d9ac50e31
#
_cell.length_a   1.000
_cell.length_b   1.000
_cell.length_c   1.000
_cell.angle_alpha   90.00
_cell.angle_beta   90.00
_cell.angle_gamma   90.00
#
_symmetry.space_group_name_H-M   'P 1'
#
loop_
_entity.id
_entity.type
_entity.pdbx_description
1 polymer ?
#
loop_
_entity_poly.entity_id
_entity_poly.type
_entity_poly.pdbx_seq_one_letter_code
_entity_poly.pdbx_strand_id
1 'polypeptide(L)'
;MPPTSPNEFFAMLNCQRHLFDIPDDVAYLNCAYISPLLNAVRDAGIVGTKRKSHPWEIFPQDFFTDAEEARGLFAELIGATADDVALGSAASYGTATAARNLPVQPGQRILVLQDQFPSNVYSWRALANESDGTMLTLQRPQDDDWTRSVLEALDERVAIAALPHVHWTDGAMLDLVRIGARCREVGAALVIDGTQSVGYCLSTLTPSGPIF
;
A
#
# COMPACT_ATOMS: atom_id res chain seq x y z
N MET A 1 -19.23 18.89 4.79
CA MET A 1 -19.55 19.08 3.36
C MET A 1 -18.34 18.63 2.58
N PRO A 2 -18.45 17.79 1.55
CA PRO A 2 -17.31 17.49 0.69
C PRO A 2 -16.88 18.77 -0.03
N PRO A 3 -15.57 18.95 -0.28
CA PRO A 3 -15.05 20.12 -0.98
C PRO A 3 -15.63 20.22 -2.39
N THR A 4 -15.98 21.43 -2.79
CA THR A 4 -16.74 21.70 -4.00
C THR A 4 -15.88 21.96 -5.24
N SER A 5 -14.54 21.86 -5.13
CA SER A 5 -13.62 21.96 -6.27
C SER A 5 -12.35 21.10 -6.10
N PRO A 6 -11.75 20.59 -7.20
CA PRO A 6 -10.49 19.85 -7.15
C PRO A 6 -9.31 20.67 -6.57
N ASN A 7 -9.39 21.99 -6.57
CA ASN A 7 -8.33 22.87 -6.09
C ASN A 7 -8.30 23.07 -4.56
N GLU A 8 -9.32 22.64 -3.82
CA GLU A 8 -9.34 22.74 -2.35
C GLU A 8 -8.54 21.62 -1.67
N PHE A 9 -8.19 20.56 -2.40
CA PHE A 9 -7.42 19.42 -1.87
C PHE A 9 -5.92 19.68 -1.77
N PHE A 10 -5.41 20.72 -2.39
CA PHE A 10 -3.97 21.03 -2.38
C PHE A 10 -3.71 22.38 -1.74
N ALA A 11 -3.94 22.51 -0.44
CA ALA A 11 -3.12 23.43 0.32
C ALA A 11 -1.67 22.89 0.16
N MET A 12 -0.92 23.42 -0.82
CA MET A 12 0.45 23.00 -1.06
C MET A 12 1.22 23.16 0.24
N LEU A 13 1.68 22.04 0.80
CA LEU A 13 2.59 22.09 1.93
C LEU A 13 3.83 22.89 1.52
N ASN A 14 4.24 23.82 2.36
CA ASN A 14 5.53 24.48 2.18
C ASN A 14 6.64 23.43 2.09
N CYS A 15 7.73 23.75 1.41
CA CYS A 15 8.88 22.87 1.31
C CYS A 15 9.33 22.39 2.69
N GLN A 16 9.32 21.08 2.92
CA GLN A 16 9.67 20.42 4.19
C GLN A 16 11.11 19.87 4.19
N ARG A 17 11.97 20.32 3.26
CA ARG A 17 13.34 19.83 3.12
C ARG A 17 14.15 19.90 4.43
N HIS A 18 13.89 20.91 5.27
CA HIS A 18 14.55 21.10 6.55
C HIS A 18 14.31 19.96 7.56
N LEU A 19 13.27 19.12 7.33
CA LEU A 19 12.99 17.94 8.15
C LEU A 19 13.84 16.72 7.80
N PHE A 20 14.62 16.80 6.71
CA PHE A 20 15.46 15.73 6.19
C PHE A 20 16.93 16.15 6.16
N ASP A 21 17.83 15.17 6.23
CA ASP A 21 19.27 15.36 6.10
C ASP A 21 19.67 15.18 4.62
N ILE A 22 19.28 16.17 3.79
CA ILE A 22 19.58 16.18 2.35
C ILE A 22 20.44 17.42 2.07
N PRO A 23 21.71 17.26 1.60
CA PRO A 23 22.58 18.38 1.23
C PRO A 23 21.94 19.28 0.16
N ASP A 24 22.24 20.58 0.20
CA ASP A 24 21.60 21.57 -0.69
C ASP A 24 21.91 21.35 -2.17
N ASP A 25 23.04 20.73 -2.48
CA ASP A 25 23.48 20.38 -3.84
C ASP A 25 22.89 19.06 -4.36
N VAL A 26 22.10 18.34 -3.56
CA VAL A 26 21.45 17.08 -3.95
C VAL A 26 19.99 17.32 -4.27
N ALA A 27 19.56 17.04 -5.50
CA ALA A 27 18.16 16.92 -5.90
C ALA A 27 17.77 15.44 -5.92
N TYR A 28 17.23 14.93 -4.81
CA TYR A 28 16.82 13.52 -4.71
C TYR A 28 15.35 13.37 -5.16
N LEU A 29 15.14 12.65 -6.27
CA LEU A 29 13.82 12.48 -6.90
C LEU A 29 13.26 11.05 -6.84
N ASN A 30 14.03 10.08 -6.30
CA ASN A 30 13.64 8.66 -6.32
C ASN A 30 12.95 8.22 -5.00
N CYS A 31 12.08 9.06 -4.45
CA CYS A 31 11.39 8.77 -3.18
C CYS A 31 10.38 7.62 -3.30
N ALA A 32 9.87 7.34 -4.51
CA ALA A 32 8.97 6.20 -4.73
C ALA A 32 9.65 4.84 -4.52
N TYR A 33 10.97 4.76 -4.69
CA TYR A 33 11.76 3.54 -4.48
C TYR A 33 12.36 3.49 -3.07
N ILE A 34 13.13 4.51 -2.68
CA ILE A 34 13.72 4.63 -1.33
C ILE A 34 13.56 6.09 -0.88
N SER A 35 12.72 6.31 0.12
CA SER A 35 12.53 7.64 0.71
C SER A 35 13.59 7.93 1.78
N PRO A 36 14.11 9.15 1.88
CA PRO A 36 14.95 9.55 3.00
C PRO A 36 14.13 9.54 4.31
N LEU A 37 14.78 9.22 5.43
CA LEU A 37 14.16 9.29 6.74
C LEU A 37 14.01 10.75 7.19
N LEU A 38 12.89 11.07 7.83
CA LEU A 38 12.81 12.29 8.64
C LEU A 38 13.86 12.27 9.75
N ASN A 39 14.46 13.41 10.06
CA ASN A 39 15.43 13.55 11.15
C ASN A 39 14.86 13.01 12.48
N ALA A 40 13.61 13.33 12.81
CA ALA A 40 12.94 12.82 14.00
C ALA A 40 12.83 11.29 14.03
N VAL A 41 12.54 10.66 12.88
CA VAL A 41 12.44 9.18 12.76
C VAL A 41 13.82 8.54 12.94
N ARG A 42 14.86 9.10 12.30
CA ARG A 42 16.24 8.66 12.49
C ARG A 42 16.66 8.73 13.96
N ASP A 43 16.38 9.84 14.62
CA ASP A 43 16.81 10.08 16.00
C ASP A 43 16.06 9.17 16.98
N ALA A 44 14.76 8.94 16.78
CA ALA A 44 13.99 7.95 17.54
C ALA A 44 14.52 6.53 17.36
N GLY A 45 14.92 6.15 16.14
CA GLY A 45 15.54 4.86 15.85
C GLY A 45 16.87 4.66 16.60
N ILE A 46 17.70 5.71 16.68
CA ILE A 46 18.96 5.70 17.45
C ILE A 46 18.69 5.51 18.94
N VAL A 47 17.70 6.21 19.49
CA VAL A 47 17.28 6.06 20.90
C VAL A 47 16.79 4.63 21.16
N GLY A 48 15.93 4.09 20.31
CA GLY A 48 15.41 2.72 20.43
C GLY A 48 16.52 1.67 20.39
N THR A 49 17.53 1.85 19.52
CA THR A 49 18.68 0.94 19.46
C THR A 49 19.54 1.01 20.72
N LYS A 50 19.79 2.22 21.25
CA LYS A 50 20.55 2.42 22.49
C LYS A 50 19.84 1.81 23.71
N ARG A 51 18.52 1.85 23.77
CA ARG A 51 17.73 1.27 24.86
C ARG A 51 18.06 -0.22 25.08
N LYS A 52 18.30 -0.97 24.00
CA LYS A 52 18.66 -2.39 24.09
C LYS A 52 20.05 -2.65 24.70
N SER A 53 20.92 -1.63 24.86
CA SER A 53 22.17 -1.73 25.60
C SER A 53 21.96 -1.85 27.13
N HIS A 54 20.75 -1.50 27.60
CA HIS A 54 20.35 -1.58 29.02
C HIS A 54 19.11 -2.45 29.18
N PRO A 55 19.22 -3.79 28.92
CA PRO A 55 18.05 -4.67 28.88
C PRO A 55 17.29 -4.79 30.22
N TRP A 56 17.93 -4.45 31.34
CA TRP A 56 17.31 -4.41 32.67
C TRP A 56 16.32 -3.22 32.84
N GLU A 57 16.28 -2.26 31.91
CA GLU A 57 15.35 -1.15 31.86
C GLU A 57 14.16 -1.41 30.93
N ILE A 58 14.12 -2.61 30.30
CA ILE A 58 13.04 -3.03 29.40
C ILE A 58 12.07 -3.92 30.16
N PHE A 59 10.83 -3.47 30.30
CA PHE A 59 9.77 -4.17 31.03
C PHE A 59 8.80 -4.87 30.05
N PRO A 60 8.01 -5.85 30.52
CA PRO A 60 7.07 -6.57 29.66
C PRO A 60 6.12 -5.70 28.83
N GLN A 61 5.61 -4.60 29.38
CA GLN A 61 4.74 -3.68 28.67
C GLN A 61 5.40 -2.96 27.49
N ASP A 62 6.73 -2.78 27.53
CA ASP A 62 7.48 -2.10 26.47
C ASP A 62 7.46 -2.87 25.16
N PHE A 63 7.16 -4.17 25.20
CA PHE A 63 7.01 -4.98 23.99
C PHE A 63 5.71 -4.66 23.22
N PHE A 64 4.75 -3.96 23.86
CA PHE A 64 3.43 -3.69 23.31
C PHE A 64 3.18 -2.20 23.11
N THR A 65 3.60 -1.35 24.04
CA THR A 65 3.22 0.07 24.07
C THR A 65 3.49 0.79 22.76
N ASP A 66 4.72 0.78 22.28
CA ASP A 66 5.11 1.48 21.04
C ASP A 66 4.45 0.86 19.80
N ALA A 67 4.26 -0.47 19.81
CA ALA A 67 3.59 -1.18 18.72
C ALA A 67 2.10 -0.83 18.64
N GLU A 68 1.41 -0.80 19.78
CA GLU A 68 -0.01 -0.43 19.83
C GLU A 68 -0.23 1.04 19.47
N GLU A 69 0.65 1.94 19.91
CA GLU A 69 0.61 3.34 19.50
C GLU A 69 0.79 3.48 17.99
N ALA A 70 1.77 2.79 17.39
CA ALA A 70 1.99 2.81 15.95
C ALA A 70 0.78 2.27 15.16
N ARG A 71 0.15 1.18 15.64
CA ARG A 71 -1.08 0.63 15.06
C ARG A 71 -2.23 1.65 15.10
N GLY A 72 -2.44 2.31 16.26
CA GLY A 72 -3.46 3.33 16.42
C GLY A 72 -3.27 4.52 15.49
N LEU A 73 -2.06 5.07 15.44
CA LEU A 73 -1.73 6.20 14.56
C LEU A 73 -1.89 5.84 13.06
N PHE A 74 -1.48 4.64 12.66
CA PHE A 74 -1.67 4.19 11.28
C PHE A 74 -3.17 3.97 10.96
N ALA A 75 -3.93 3.40 11.90
CA ALA A 75 -5.37 3.22 11.76
C ALA A 75 -6.10 4.57 11.54
N GLU A 76 -5.74 5.61 12.30
CA GLU A 76 -6.27 6.96 12.08
C GLU A 76 -5.99 7.46 10.66
N LEU A 77 -4.76 7.21 10.14
CA LEU A 77 -4.39 7.58 8.80
C LEU A 77 -5.27 6.94 7.70
N ILE A 78 -5.71 5.72 7.88
CA ILE A 78 -6.49 4.96 6.87
C ILE A 78 -7.98 4.89 7.17
N GLY A 79 -8.46 5.55 8.25
CA GLY A 79 -9.87 5.53 8.66
C GLY A 79 -10.34 4.18 9.21
N ALA A 80 -9.44 3.44 9.87
CA ALA A 80 -9.67 2.13 10.47
C ALA A 80 -9.53 2.16 12.00
N THR A 81 -9.51 1.00 12.64
CA THR A 81 -9.19 0.83 14.06
C THR A 81 -7.85 0.10 14.24
N ALA A 82 -7.22 0.20 15.40
CA ALA A 82 -5.97 -0.50 15.68
C ALA A 82 -6.09 -2.03 15.52
N ASP A 83 -7.28 -2.59 15.71
CA ASP A 83 -7.54 -4.03 15.54
C ASP A 83 -7.50 -4.47 14.05
N ASP A 84 -7.66 -3.51 13.12
CA ASP A 84 -7.55 -3.76 11.68
C ASP A 84 -6.10 -3.66 11.18
N VAL A 85 -5.14 -3.32 12.04
CA VAL A 85 -3.74 -3.09 11.67
C VAL A 85 -2.83 -4.17 12.24
N ALA A 86 -2.07 -4.83 11.38
CA ALA A 86 -1.00 -5.73 11.77
C ALA A 86 0.36 -5.14 11.36
N LEU A 87 1.32 -5.10 12.28
CA LEU A 87 2.68 -4.70 11.96
C LEU A 87 3.44 -5.85 11.30
N GLY A 88 4.01 -5.57 10.14
CA GLY A 88 4.83 -6.52 9.38
C GLY A 88 6.20 -5.94 9.07
N SER A 89 7.17 -6.81 8.78
CA SER A 89 8.55 -6.38 8.50
C SER A 89 8.73 -5.81 7.09
N ALA A 90 7.83 -6.09 6.16
CA ALA A 90 7.87 -5.60 4.79
C ALA A 90 6.53 -5.80 4.07
N ALA A 91 6.26 -5.00 3.01
CA ALA A 91 5.09 -5.17 2.14
C ALA A 91 4.98 -6.58 1.55
N SER A 92 6.11 -7.24 1.24
CA SER A 92 6.13 -8.63 0.78
C SER A 92 5.55 -9.63 1.79
N TYR A 93 5.63 -9.37 3.10
CA TYR A 93 4.94 -10.18 4.11
C TYR A 93 3.43 -9.98 4.04
N GLY A 94 2.97 -8.75 3.87
CA GLY A 94 1.54 -8.45 3.69
C GLY A 94 0.96 -9.16 2.46
N THR A 95 1.60 -9.01 1.30
CA THR A 95 1.16 -9.68 0.06
C THR A 95 1.23 -11.20 0.16
N ALA A 96 2.26 -11.77 0.81
CA ALA A 96 2.35 -13.21 1.05
C ALA A 96 1.26 -13.70 2.00
N THR A 97 0.91 -12.93 3.03
CA THR A 97 -0.19 -13.24 3.93
C THR A 97 -1.52 -13.22 3.18
N ALA A 98 -1.79 -12.20 2.37
CA ALA A 98 -2.99 -12.16 1.55
C ALA A 98 -3.05 -13.35 0.57
N ALA A 99 -1.96 -13.66 -0.12
CA ALA A 99 -1.88 -14.79 -1.04
C ALA A 99 -2.14 -16.15 -0.39
N ARG A 100 -1.78 -16.32 0.89
CA ARG A 100 -2.04 -17.57 1.63
C ARG A 100 -3.46 -17.68 2.19
N ASN A 101 -4.22 -16.60 2.22
CA ASN A 101 -5.55 -16.55 2.81
C ASN A 101 -6.66 -16.31 1.79
N LEU A 102 -6.34 -15.90 0.57
CA LEU A 102 -7.31 -15.68 -0.50
C LEU A 102 -7.35 -16.90 -1.44
N PRO A 103 -8.53 -17.49 -1.65
CA PRO A 103 -8.64 -18.66 -2.53
C PRO A 103 -8.58 -18.25 -4.00
N VAL A 104 -7.91 -19.10 -4.79
CA VAL A 104 -7.95 -19.07 -6.27
C VAL A 104 -8.30 -20.47 -6.74
N GLN A 105 -9.35 -20.60 -7.55
CA GLN A 105 -9.76 -21.89 -8.11
C GLN A 105 -9.04 -22.16 -9.44
N PRO A 106 -8.90 -23.42 -9.88
CA PRO A 106 -8.37 -23.76 -11.17
C PRO A 106 -9.04 -22.97 -12.30
N GLY A 107 -8.22 -22.36 -13.17
CA GLY A 107 -8.67 -21.54 -14.30
C GLY A 107 -9.05 -20.11 -13.96
N GLN A 108 -9.08 -19.72 -12.69
CA GLN A 108 -9.24 -18.31 -12.30
C GLN A 108 -7.95 -17.50 -12.52
N ARG A 109 -8.08 -16.18 -12.45
CA ARG A 109 -7.00 -15.24 -12.75
C ARG A 109 -6.70 -14.34 -11.57
N ILE A 110 -5.40 -13.99 -11.45
CA ILE A 110 -4.93 -12.94 -10.56
C ILE A 110 -4.47 -11.78 -11.43
N LEU A 111 -5.16 -10.64 -11.31
CA LEU A 111 -4.90 -9.44 -12.08
C LEU A 111 -3.83 -8.59 -11.40
N VAL A 112 -2.79 -8.23 -12.15
CA VAL A 112 -1.73 -7.30 -11.76
C VAL A 112 -1.42 -6.34 -12.91
N LEU A 113 -0.70 -5.26 -12.62
CA LEU A 113 -0.24 -4.33 -13.65
C LEU A 113 1.16 -4.70 -14.17
N GLN A 114 1.48 -4.32 -15.39
CA GLN A 114 2.84 -4.37 -15.92
C GLN A 114 3.76 -3.48 -15.07
N ASP A 115 5.02 -3.89 -14.96
CA ASP A 115 6.08 -3.16 -14.21
C ASP A 115 5.73 -2.84 -12.75
N GLN A 116 4.78 -3.57 -12.17
CA GLN A 116 4.44 -3.45 -10.75
C GLN A 116 5.62 -3.85 -9.86
N PHE A 117 5.68 -3.27 -8.66
CA PHE A 117 6.79 -3.54 -7.75
C PHE A 117 6.87 -5.03 -7.39
N PRO A 118 8.07 -5.65 -7.37
CA PRO A 118 8.24 -7.11 -7.24
C PRO A 118 7.55 -7.74 -6.03
N SER A 119 7.50 -7.03 -4.88
CA SER A 119 6.80 -7.52 -3.67
C SER A 119 5.32 -7.78 -3.90
N ASN A 120 4.70 -7.05 -4.83
CA ASN A 120 3.28 -7.23 -5.21
C ASN A 120 3.11 -8.07 -6.51
N VAL A 121 4.05 -8.94 -6.82
CA VAL A 121 3.97 -9.85 -7.99
C VAL A 121 4.32 -11.29 -7.62
N TYR A 122 5.41 -11.51 -6.90
CA TYR A 122 5.96 -12.87 -6.73
C TYR A 122 5.06 -13.78 -5.92
N SER A 123 4.42 -13.29 -4.86
CA SER A 123 3.48 -14.08 -4.04
C SER A 123 2.27 -14.51 -4.86
N TRP A 124 1.78 -13.65 -5.74
CA TRP A 124 0.66 -13.95 -6.62
C TRP A 124 1.02 -14.96 -7.71
N ARG A 125 2.23 -14.87 -8.26
CA ARG A 125 2.73 -15.86 -9.22
C ARG A 125 2.84 -17.24 -8.60
N ALA A 126 3.32 -17.33 -7.35
CA ALA A 126 3.39 -18.59 -6.61
C ALA A 126 1.98 -19.16 -6.41
N LEU A 127 1.03 -18.34 -5.92
CA LEU A 127 -0.36 -18.75 -5.72
C LEU A 127 -1.02 -19.23 -7.02
N ALA A 128 -0.83 -18.49 -8.14
CA ALA A 128 -1.39 -18.89 -9.42
C ALA A 128 -0.88 -20.27 -9.87
N ASN A 129 0.44 -20.51 -9.70
CA ASN A 129 1.03 -21.83 -10.04
C ASN A 129 0.53 -22.95 -9.13
N GLU A 130 0.35 -22.70 -7.84
CA GLU A 130 -0.10 -23.69 -6.84
C GLU A 130 -1.58 -24.05 -7.00
N SER A 131 -2.39 -23.14 -7.55
CA SER A 131 -3.84 -23.29 -7.70
C SER A 131 -4.32 -23.64 -9.09
N ASP A 132 -3.43 -23.94 -10.04
CA ASP A 132 -3.75 -24.06 -11.46
C ASP A 132 -4.48 -22.82 -12.03
N GLY A 133 -4.22 -21.66 -11.42
CA GLY A 133 -4.69 -20.37 -11.88
C GLY A 133 -3.72 -19.71 -12.85
N THR A 134 -4.01 -18.49 -13.28
CA THR A 134 -3.15 -17.75 -14.21
C THR A 134 -2.94 -16.30 -13.77
N MET A 135 -1.78 -15.73 -14.10
CA MET A 135 -1.53 -14.30 -13.95
C MET A 135 -2.11 -13.54 -15.14
N LEU A 136 -2.94 -12.55 -14.88
CA LEU A 136 -3.40 -11.57 -15.87
C LEU A 136 -2.62 -10.27 -15.66
N THR A 137 -1.56 -10.08 -16.44
CA THR A 137 -0.76 -8.84 -16.36
C THR A 137 -1.27 -7.85 -17.39
N LEU A 138 -1.86 -6.75 -16.93
CA LEU A 138 -2.31 -5.68 -17.82
C LEU A 138 -1.11 -4.88 -18.30
N GLN A 139 -1.04 -4.68 -19.62
CA GLN A 139 -0.04 -3.81 -20.24
C GLN A 139 -0.41 -2.35 -20.02
N ARG A 140 0.60 -1.46 -20.01
CA ARG A 140 0.38 -0.02 -19.90
C ARG A 140 -0.53 0.46 -21.03
N PRO A 141 -1.69 1.09 -20.71
CA PRO A 141 -2.57 1.60 -21.75
C PRO A 141 -1.96 2.81 -22.47
N GLN A 142 -2.27 2.97 -23.77
CA GLN A 142 -1.72 4.07 -24.59
C GLN A 142 -2.12 5.46 -24.12
N ASP A 143 -3.25 5.56 -23.44
CA ASP A 143 -3.81 6.80 -22.88
C ASP A 143 -3.51 6.98 -21.39
N ASP A 144 -2.66 6.10 -20.84
CA ASP A 144 -2.28 6.06 -19.42
C ASP A 144 -3.45 5.88 -18.42
N ASP A 145 -4.67 5.53 -18.89
CA ASP A 145 -5.82 5.28 -18.03
C ASP A 145 -5.83 3.84 -17.50
N TRP A 146 -5.04 3.61 -16.48
CA TRP A 146 -4.99 2.33 -15.76
C TRP A 146 -6.34 1.94 -15.17
N THR A 147 -7.12 2.91 -14.66
CA THR A 147 -8.44 2.64 -14.07
C THR A 147 -9.38 2.00 -15.10
N ARG A 148 -9.47 2.58 -16.29
CA ARG A 148 -10.29 2.04 -17.36
C ARG A 148 -9.84 0.64 -17.76
N SER A 149 -8.53 0.44 -17.94
CA SER A 149 -7.97 -0.87 -18.32
C SER A 149 -8.26 -1.95 -17.28
N VAL A 150 -8.18 -1.63 -15.99
CA VAL A 150 -8.53 -2.55 -14.91
C VAL A 150 -10.03 -2.87 -14.93
N LEU A 151 -10.90 -1.87 -15.07
CA LEU A 151 -12.35 -2.06 -15.10
C LEU A 151 -12.80 -2.95 -16.28
N GLU A 152 -12.19 -2.78 -17.45
CA GLU A 152 -12.46 -3.61 -18.64
C GLU A 152 -11.99 -5.07 -18.48
N ALA A 153 -10.92 -5.30 -17.71
CA ALA A 153 -10.34 -6.62 -17.48
C ALA A 153 -11.02 -7.42 -16.34
N LEU A 154 -11.79 -6.72 -15.47
CA LEU A 154 -12.47 -7.35 -14.33
C LEU A 154 -13.74 -8.08 -14.77
N ASP A 155 -13.68 -9.41 -14.77
CA ASP A 155 -14.81 -10.32 -14.99
C ASP A 155 -14.84 -11.43 -13.92
N GLU A 156 -15.82 -12.32 -13.96
CA GLU A 156 -16.06 -13.37 -12.97
C GLU A 156 -14.93 -14.42 -12.89
N ARG A 157 -13.98 -14.39 -13.82
CA ARG A 157 -12.79 -15.26 -13.80
C ARG A 157 -11.65 -14.65 -12.98
N VAL A 158 -11.72 -13.37 -12.63
CA VAL A 158 -10.72 -12.73 -11.77
C VAL A 158 -11.05 -13.03 -10.31
N ALA A 159 -10.21 -13.82 -9.65
CA ALA A 159 -10.34 -14.11 -8.22
C ALA A 159 -9.76 -12.99 -7.36
N ILE A 160 -8.65 -12.41 -7.80
CA ILE A 160 -7.90 -11.39 -7.06
C ILE A 160 -7.45 -10.30 -8.02
N ALA A 161 -7.68 -9.04 -7.64
CA ALA A 161 -7.06 -7.86 -8.24
C ALA A 161 -6.02 -7.31 -7.24
N ALA A 162 -4.73 -7.53 -7.52
CA ALA A 162 -3.62 -7.08 -6.68
C ALA A 162 -2.97 -5.84 -7.31
N LEU A 163 -3.34 -4.66 -6.81
CA LEU A 163 -3.09 -3.39 -7.46
C LEU A 163 -2.35 -2.40 -6.54
N PRO A 164 -1.47 -1.55 -7.08
CA PRO A 164 -1.02 -0.36 -6.38
C PRO A 164 -2.14 0.70 -6.39
N HIS A 165 -2.20 1.57 -5.38
CA HIS A 165 -3.02 2.78 -5.49
C HIS A 165 -2.37 3.79 -6.43
N VAL A 166 -1.05 3.97 -6.29
CA VAL A 166 -0.23 4.81 -7.18
C VAL A 166 0.87 3.94 -7.79
N HIS A 167 0.99 3.94 -9.11
CA HIS A 167 1.99 3.15 -9.79
C HIS A 167 3.40 3.75 -9.59
N TRP A 168 4.36 2.96 -9.10
CA TRP A 168 5.65 3.44 -8.63
C TRP A 168 6.58 3.98 -9.72
N THR A 169 6.37 3.61 -10.99
CA THR A 169 7.24 4.02 -12.11
C THR A 169 6.77 5.29 -12.80
N ASP A 170 5.47 5.55 -12.81
CA ASP A 170 4.89 6.66 -13.58
C ASP A 170 4.04 7.62 -12.73
N GLY A 171 3.73 7.25 -11.48
CA GLY A 171 2.91 8.06 -10.59
C GLY A 171 1.42 8.07 -10.94
N ALA A 172 0.99 7.23 -11.88
CA ALA A 172 -0.43 7.13 -12.22
C ALA A 172 -1.25 6.61 -11.04
N MET A 173 -2.34 7.30 -10.73
CA MET A 173 -3.23 6.96 -9.63
C MET A 173 -4.47 6.22 -10.14
N LEU A 174 -4.82 5.12 -9.49
CA LEU A 174 -5.99 4.32 -9.80
C LEU A 174 -7.21 4.79 -8.98
N ASP A 175 -8.38 4.83 -9.60
CA ASP A 175 -9.65 5.04 -8.91
C ASP A 175 -10.10 3.74 -8.19
N LEU A 176 -9.58 3.55 -6.98
CA LEU A 176 -9.85 2.36 -6.18
C LEU A 176 -11.32 2.26 -5.75
N VAL A 177 -12.06 3.37 -5.72
CA VAL A 177 -13.50 3.36 -5.39
C VAL A 177 -14.28 2.65 -6.49
N ARG A 178 -14.06 3.03 -7.75
CA ARG A 178 -14.68 2.39 -8.91
C ARG A 178 -14.22 0.95 -9.08
N ILE A 179 -12.92 0.71 -8.94
CA ILE A 179 -12.34 -0.65 -9.04
C ILE A 179 -12.89 -1.54 -7.94
N GLY A 180 -12.95 -1.07 -6.69
CA GLY A 180 -13.51 -1.83 -5.57
C GLY A 180 -15.00 -2.15 -5.75
N ALA A 181 -15.79 -1.23 -6.30
CA ALA A 181 -17.18 -1.51 -6.66
C ALA A 181 -17.26 -2.65 -7.70
N ARG A 182 -16.44 -2.58 -8.75
CA ARG A 182 -16.42 -3.61 -9.79
C ARG A 182 -15.91 -4.96 -9.27
N CYS A 183 -14.90 -4.98 -8.42
CA CYS A 183 -14.43 -6.20 -7.76
C CYS A 183 -15.57 -6.90 -6.99
N ARG A 184 -16.36 -6.14 -6.22
CA ARG A 184 -17.53 -6.71 -5.51
C ARG A 184 -18.58 -7.28 -6.46
N GLU A 185 -18.86 -6.62 -7.58
CA GLU A 185 -19.82 -7.09 -8.59
C GLU A 185 -19.43 -8.45 -9.18
N VAL A 186 -18.12 -8.65 -9.46
CA VAL A 186 -17.62 -9.89 -10.06
C VAL A 186 -17.15 -10.93 -9.04
N GLY A 187 -17.18 -10.60 -7.74
CA GLY A 187 -16.75 -11.50 -6.67
C GLY A 187 -15.23 -11.61 -6.52
N ALA A 188 -14.45 -10.66 -7.05
CA ALA A 188 -13.00 -10.60 -6.91
C ALA A 188 -12.59 -9.95 -5.58
N ALA A 189 -11.53 -10.47 -4.96
CA ALA A 189 -10.86 -9.80 -3.84
C ALA A 189 -9.98 -8.65 -4.38
N LEU A 190 -10.03 -7.48 -3.73
CA LEU A 190 -9.15 -6.37 -4.04
C LEU A 190 -8.05 -6.28 -2.97
N VAL A 191 -6.78 -6.43 -3.38
CA VAL A 191 -5.60 -6.25 -2.53
C VAL A 191 -4.86 -5.00 -2.99
N ILE A 192 -4.60 -4.07 -2.07
CA ILE A 192 -4.05 -2.75 -2.39
C ILE A 192 -2.64 -2.61 -1.81
N ASP A 193 -1.69 -2.34 -2.69
CA ASP A 193 -0.37 -1.84 -2.28
C ASP A 193 -0.44 -0.31 -2.16
N GLY A 194 -0.51 0.17 -0.93
CA GLY A 194 -0.58 1.60 -0.58
C GLY A 194 0.78 2.27 -0.40
N THR A 195 1.89 1.60 -0.73
CA THR A 195 3.25 2.08 -0.42
C THR A 195 3.53 3.50 -0.92
N GLN A 196 3.02 3.90 -2.08
CA GLN A 196 3.23 5.22 -2.65
C GLN A 196 2.09 6.21 -2.36
N SER A 197 1.06 5.82 -1.59
CA SER A 197 -0.13 6.66 -1.42
C SER A 197 -0.55 6.93 0.01
N VAL A 198 -0.33 5.98 0.93
CA VAL A 198 -0.73 6.16 2.34
C VAL A 198 0.03 7.34 2.96
N GLY A 199 -0.71 8.25 3.60
CA GLY A 199 -0.19 9.50 4.11
C GLY A 199 -0.32 10.69 3.14
N TYR A 200 -0.45 10.44 1.83
CA TYR A 200 -0.64 11.46 0.80
C TYR A 200 -2.10 11.51 0.30
N CYS A 201 -2.74 10.35 0.08
CA CYS A 201 -4.08 10.22 -0.50
C CYS A 201 -5.08 9.64 0.51
N LEU A 202 -5.17 10.19 1.70
CA LEU A 202 -5.90 9.61 2.84
C LEU A 202 -7.42 9.55 2.70
N SER A 203 -8.02 10.41 1.92
CA SER A 203 -9.48 10.60 1.93
C SER A 203 -10.27 9.56 1.14
N THR A 204 -9.62 8.61 0.47
CA THR A 204 -10.28 7.72 -0.49
C THR A 204 -10.32 6.25 -0.11
N LEU A 205 -9.68 5.85 0.99
CA LEU A 205 -9.68 4.46 1.45
C LEU A 205 -10.79 4.16 2.46
N THR A 206 -11.92 4.89 2.45
CA THR A 206 -13.09 4.49 3.26
C THR A 206 -13.66 3.18 2.69
N PRO A 207 -13.49 2.06 3.39
CA PRO A 207 -13.93 0.78 2.87
C PRO A 207 -15.43 0.60 3.06
N SER A 208 -16.14 0.46 1.97
CA SER A 208 -17.44 -0.23 1.98
C SER A 208 -17.25 -1.69 1.52
N GLY A 209 -16.39 -2.46 2.23
CA GLY A 209 -16.13 -3.86 1.91
C GLY A 209 -14.72 -4.30 2.34
N PRO A 210 -14.43 -5.63 2.41
CA PRO A 210 -13.13 -6.12 2.81
C PRO A 210 -12.06 -5.65 1.82
N ILE A 211 -11.16 -4.81 2.31
CA ILE A 211 -9.92 -4.41 1.64
C ILE A 211 -8.82 -5.11 2.44
N PHE A 212 -8.02 -5.90 1.78
CA PHE A 212 -6.84 -6.53 2.33
C PHE A 212 -5.60 -5.80 1.86
#